data_69522cfcc23be5260d4a859e5cd8bf47
#
_entry.id   69522cfcc23be5260d4a859e5cd8bf47
#
_cell.length_a   1.000
_cell.length_b   1.000
_cell.length_c   1.000
_cell.angle_alpha   90.00
_cell.angle_beta   90.00
_cell.angle_gamma   90.00
#
_symmetry.space_group_name_H-M   'P 1'
#
loop_
_entity.id
_entity.type
_entity.pdbx_description
1 polymer ?
#
loop_
_entity_poly.entity_id
_entity_poly.type
_entity_poly.pdbx_seq_one_letter_code
_entity_poly.pdbx_strand_id
1 'polypeptide(L)'
;MLKKVIAIVLMGVILLAIRFVSPIEAIKVPVLAGDFTRQVDTFEGRGFYTDGYYEGSAPAYNGDLTIGVTIQKGWIVALNILKTEDDKEYLDMVVKPILKGVLDKQNTLEVDAVTGATFSSYGILDAIDDALAKAE
;
A
#
# COMPACT_ATOMS: atom_id res chain seq x y z
N MET A 1 -4.54 44.35 19.87
CA MET A 1 -3.47 43.83 19.00
C MET A 1 -2.99 42.45 19.43
N LEU A 2 -2.78 42.22 20.73
CA LEU A 2 -2.27 40.93 21.20
C LEU A 2 -3.23 39.74 20.91
N LYS A 3 -4.55 39.94 21.04
CA LYS A 3 -5.57 38.90 20.76
C LYS A 3 -5.64 38.49 19.29
N LYS A 4 -5.33 39.37 18.35
CA LYS A 4 -5.33 39.04 16.91
C LYS A 4 -4.07 38.27 16.50
N VAL A 5 -2.93 38.56 17.13
CA VAL A 5 -1.66 37.86 16.90
C VAL A 5 -1.73 36.39 17.44
N ILE A 6 -2.31 36.20 18.61
CA ILE A 6 -2.51 34.87 19.21
C ILE A 6 -3.46 34.01 18.37
N ALA A 7 -4.55 34.61 17.81
CA ALA A 7 -5.47 33.90 16.92
C ALA A 7 -4.80 33.45 15.61
N ILE A 8 -3.91 34.25 15.04
CA ILE A 8 -3.16 33.92 13.82
C ILE A 8 -2.14 32.81 14.08
N VAL A 9 -1.45 32.82 15.22
CA VAL A 9 -0.50 31.78 15.61
C VAL A 9 -1.20 30.47 15.89
N LEU A 10 -2.33 30.50 16.60
CA LEU A 10 -3.16 29.29 16.84
C LEU A 10 -3.70 28.70 15.55
N MET A 11 -4.14 29.52 14.59
CA MET A 11 -4.64 29.10 13.30
C MET A 11 -3.50 28.49 12.44
N GLY A 12 -2.29 29.01 12.53
CA GLY A 12 -1.10 28.46 11.87
C GLY A 12 -0.70 27.10 12.43
N VAL A 13 -0.77 26.90 13.74
CA VAL A 13 -0.48 25.63 14.40
C VAL A 13 -1.52 24.56 14.05
N ILE A 14 -2.82 24.94 14.01
CA ILE A 14 -3.90 24.01 13.62
C ILE A 14 -3.74 23.60 12.16
N LEU A 15 -3.42 24.50 11.25
CA LEU A 15 -3.15 24.19 9.84
C LEU A 15 -1.93 23.29 9.66
N LEU A 16 -0.88 23.46 10.47
CA LEU A 16 0.29 22.60 10.46
C LEU A 16 -0.03 21.18 10.96
N ALA A 17 -0.84 21.05 12.01
CA ALA A 17 -1.30 19.78 12.54
C ALA A 17 -2.20 19.04 11.54
N ILE A 18 -3.07 19.72 10.81
CA ILE A 18 -3.91 19.14 9.75
C ILE A 18 -3.06 18.62 8.59
N ARG A 19 -1.99 19.32 8.21
CA ARG A 19 -1.06 18.85 7.18
C ARG A 19 -0.27 17.60 7.58
N PHE A 20 -0.04 17.39 8.86
CA PHE A 20 0.71 16.25 9.37
C PHE A 20 -0.13 14.97 9.49
N VAL A 21 -1.44 15.11 9.73
CA VAL A 21 -2.38 13.99 9.91
C VAL A 21 -3.05 13.58 8.60
N SER A 22 -3.11 14.47 7.61
CA SER A 22 -3.99 14.37 6.45
C SER A 22 -3.56 13.41 5.31
N PRO A 23 -2.29 13.02 5.07
CA PRO A 23 -1.97 12.22 3.90
C PRO A 23 -2.46 10.76 3.96
N ILE A 24 -2.70 10.24 5.13
CA ILE A 24 -3.01 8.81 5.32
C ILE A 24 -4.50 8.55 5.38
N GLU A 25 -5.28 9.47 5.96
CA GLU A 25 -6.74 9.32 6.05
C GLU A 25 -7.48 9.62 4.75
N ALA A 26 -6.87 10.38 3.83
CA ALA A 26 -7.49 10.78 2.57
C ALA A 26 -7.49 9.67 1.51
N ILE A 27 -6.73 8.59 1.71
CA ILE A 27 -6.57 7.51 0.72
C ILE A 27 -7.38 6.29 1.15
N LYS A 28 -8.69 6.44 1.24
CA LYS A 28 -9.60 5.30 1.33
C LYS A 28 -9.96 4.86 -0.09
N VAL A 29 -9.24 3.88 -0.58
CA VAL A 29 -9.53 3.27 -1.88
C VAL A 29 -10.47 2.07 -1.68
N PRO A 30 -11.46 1.85 -2.56
CA PRO A 30 -12.29 0.66 -2.48
C PRO A 30 -11.44 -0.60 -2.54
N VAL A 31 -11.60 -1.48 -1.57
CA VAL A 31 -10.85 -2.73 -1.50
C VAL A 31 -11.72 -3.87 -2.01
N LEU A 32 -11.28 -4.56 -3.06
CA LEU A 32 -11.98 -5.71 -3.62
C LEU A 32 -11.69 -7.00 -2.84
N ALA A 33 -10.52 -7.12 -2.23
CA ALA A 33 -10.10 -8.29 -1.46
C ALA A 33 -9.21 -7.82 -0.31
N GLY A 34 -9.63 -8.06 0.91
CA GLY A 34 -8.94 -7.85 2.17
C GLY A 34 -8.01 -6.65 2.32
N ASP A 35 -8.04 -6.03 3.45
CA ASP A 35 -7.05 -5.03 3.86
C ASP A 35 -5.88 -5.75 4.54
N PHE A 36 -4.73 -5.73 3.90
CA PHE A 36 -3.50 -6.21 4.50
C PHE A 36 -2.67 -5.03 4.96
N THR A 37 -2.63 -4.84 6.27
CA THR A 37 -1.94 -3.73 6.91
C THR A 37 -0.95 -4.24 7.95
N ARG A 38 0.10 -3.47 8.17
CA ARG A 38 1.05 -3.68 9.26
C ARG A 38 1.32 -2.35 9.94
N GLN A 39 1.38 -2.38 11.26
CA GLN A 39 1.67 -1.17 12.05
C GLN A 39 3.12 -0.74 11.80
N VAL A 40 3.28 0.54 11.47
CA VAL A 40 4.61 1.11 11.18
C VAL A 40 5.57 1.01 12.37
N ASP A 41 5.04 1.02 13.58
CA ASP A 41 5.83 0.96 14.82
C ASP A 41 6.49 -0.41 15.06
N THR A 42 6.12 -1.43 14.26
CA THR A 42 6.78 -2.74 14.33
C THR A 42 8.10 -2.79 13.58
N PHE A 43 8.44 -1.73 12.82
CA PHE A 43 9.69 -1.64 12.07
C PHE A 43 10.68 -0.74 12.79
N GLU A 44 11.95 -1.13 12.77
CA GLU A 44 13.04 -0.32 13.30
C GLU A 44 13.63 0.58 12.23
N GLY A 45 13.76 1.88 12.55
CA GLY A 45 14.37 2.85 11.65
C GLY A 45 13.50 3.23 10.45
N ARG A 46 14.16 3.67 9.39
CA ARG A 46 13.54 4.06 8.13
C ARG A 46 13.81 3.00 7.06
N GLY A 47 12.76 2.64 6.28
CA GLY A 47 12.88 1.72 5.15
C GLY A 47 13.41 2.38 3.88
N PHE A 48 13.34 1.65 2.77
CA PHE A 48 13.99 2.01 1.50
C PHE A 48 13.15 2.90 0.59
N TYR A 49 11.84 2.89 0.73
CA TYR A 49 10.93 3.53 -0.23
C TYR A 49 10.58 4.96 0.18
N THR A 50 10.11 5.74 -0.79
CA THR A 50 9.58 7.09 -0.55
C THR A 50 8.14 6.99 -0.06
N ASP A 51 7.83 7.69 1.03
CA ASP A 51 6.50 7.70 1.62
C ASP A 51 5.43 8.18 0.64
N GLY A 52 4.29 7.53 0.64
CA GLY A 52 3.16 7.87 -0.21
C GLY A 52 2.25 6.69 -0.51
N TYR A 53 1.32 6.91 -1.40
CA TYR A 53 0.44 5.89 -1.95
C TYR A 53 0.73 5.74 -3.45
N TYR A 54 0.92 4.51 -3.88
CA TYR A 54 1.28 4.18 -5.26
C TYR A 54 0.38 3.08 -5.79
N GLU A 55 -0.02 3.22 -7.06
CA GLU A 55 -0.76 2.18 -7.75
C GLU A 55 0.12 1.51 -8.80
N GLY A 56 0.01 0.19 -8.88
CA GLY A 56 0.68 -0.61 -9.89
C GLY A 56 -0.28 -1.58 -10.56
N SER A 57 0.01 -1.92 -11.80
CA SER A 57 -0.79 -2.83 -12.60
C SER A 57 0.10 -3.83 -13.33
N ALA A 58 -0.40 -5.04 -13.50
CA ALA A 58 0.26 -6.08 -14.27
C ALA A 58 -0.76 -7.06 -14.84
N PRO A 59 -0.41 -7.78 -15.93
CA PRO A 59 -1.23 -8.88 -16.41
C PRO A 59 -1.31 -10.01 -15.37
N ALA A 60 -2.50 -10.54 -15.16
CA ALA A 60 -2.76 -11.70 -14.31
C ALA A 60 -3.38 -12.83 -15.15
N TYR A 61 -4.11 -13.75 -14.55
CA TYR A 61 -4.64 -14.91 -15.26
C TYR A 61 -5.70 -14.54 -16.32
N ASN A 62 -6.70 -13.75 -15.97
CA ASN A 62 -7.81 -13.37 -16.85
C ASN A 62 -7.79 -11.94 -17.36
N GLY A 63 -6.77 -11.16 -17.05
CA GLY A 63 -6.67 -9.75 -17.41
C GLY A 63 -5.78 -8.98 -16.46
N ASP A 64 -5.83 -7.67 -16.55
CA ASP A 64 -4.98 -6.81 -15.74
C ASP A 64 -5.46 -6.74 -14.29
N LEU A 65 -4.51 -6.74 -13.37
CA LEU A 65 -4.73 -6.56 -11.95
C LEU A 65 -4.08 -5.24 -11.51
N THR A 66 -4.79 -4.46 -10.71
CA THR A 66 -4.27 -3.21 -10.13
C THR A 66 -4.23 -3.33 -8.62
N ILE A 67 -3.12 -2.92 -8.03
CA ILE A 67 -2.91 -2.94 -6.59
C ILE A 67 -2.49 -1.55 -6.09
N GLY A 68 -2.93 -1.20 -4.87
CA GLY A 68 -2.49 -0.02 -4.16
C GLY A 68 -1.48 -0.39 -3.08
N VAL A 69 -0.40 0.36 -3.00
CA VAL A 69 0.67 0.19 -2.01
C VAL A 69 0.82 1.47 -1.21
N THR A 70 0.71 1.38 0.11
CA THR A 70 0.94 2.50 1.03
C THR A 70 2.29 2.34 1.72
N ILE A 71 3.08 3.40 1.70
CA ILE A 71 4.41 3.45 2.30
C ILE A 71 4.47 4.52 3.37
N GLN A 72 4.95 4.14 4.56
CA GLN A 72 5.20 5.04 5.70
C GLN A 72 6.58 4.77 6.28
N LYS A 73 7.34 5.84 6.56
CA LYS A 73 8.72 5.75 7.05
C LYS A 73 9.62 4.85 6.18
N GLY A 74 9.31 4.78 4.88
CA GLY A 74 10.01 3.94 3.92
C GLY A 74 9.64 2.46 3.94
N TRP A 75 8.63 2.06 4.74
CA TRP A 75 8.16 0.68 4.85
C TRP A 75 6.81 0.50 4.16
N ILE A 76 6.61 -0.67 3.54
CA ILE A 76 5.30 -1.06 3.02
C ILE A 76 4.40 -1.40 4.22
N VAL A 77 3.34 -0.62 4.40
CA VAL A 77 2.43 -0.78 5.54
C VAL A 77 1.04 -1.26 5.15
N ALA A 78 0.63 -1.10 3.89
CA ALA A 78 -0.65 -1.58 3.40
C ALA A 78 -0.60 -1.99 1.93
N LEU A 79 -1.33 -3.04 1.60
CA LEU A 79 -1.50 -3.58 0.25
C LEU A 79 -2.98 -3.85 0.01
N ASN A 80 -3.53 -3.29 -1.08
CA ASN A 80 -4.95 -3.41 -1.43
C ASN A 80 -5.12 -3.75 -2.90
N ILE A 81 -5.88 -4.79 -3.22
CA ILE A 81 -6.27 -5.06 -4.60
C ILE A 81 -7.42 -4.14 -4.99
N LEU A 82 -7.18 -3.28 -5.98
CA LEU A 82 -8.13 -2.27 -6.42
C LEU A 82 -9.00 -2.77 -7.57
N LYS A 83 -8.43 -3.54 -8.49
CA LYS A 83 -9.10 -4.09 -9.65
C LYS A 83 -8.49 -5.42 -10.03
N THR A 84 -9.33 -6.38 -10.40
CA THR A 84 -8.92 -7.67 -10.96
C THR A 84 -10.04 -8.24 -11.84
N GLU A 85 -9.65 -8.97 -12.87
CA GLU A 85 -10.55 -9.77 -13.70
C GLU A 85 -10.37 -11.28 -13.47
N ASP A 86 -9.48 -11.65 -12.54
CA ASP A 86 -9.25 -13.04 -12.17
C ASP A 86 -10.47 -13.63 -11.46
N ASP A 87 -10.68 -14.93 -11.66
CA ASP A 87 -11.72 -15.66 -10.97
C ASP A 87 -11.51 -15.61 -9.45
N LYS A 88 -12.60 -15.38 -8.72
CA LYS A 88 -12.56 -15.27 -7.26
C LYS A 88 -11.88 -16.46 -6.58
N GLU A 89 -12.05 -17.67 -7.12
CA GLU A 89 -11.45 -18.89 -6.58
C GLU A 89 -9.91 -18.81 -6.57
N TYR A 90 -9.31 -18.44 -7.69
CA TYR A 90 -7.85 -18.26 -7.78
C TYR A 90 -7.35 -17.08 -6.97
N LEU A 91 -8.11 -15.99 -6.98
CA LEU A 91 -7.77 -14.80 -6.20
C LEU A 91 -7.74 -15.10 -4.69
N ASP A 92 -8.77 -15.78 -4.18
CA ASP A 92 -8.85 -16.15 -2.76
C ASP A 92 -7.69 -17.05 -2.31
N MET A 93 -7.17 -17.88 -3.21
CA MET A 93 -6.01 -18.73 -2.93
C MET A 93 -4.71 -17.94 -2.73
N VAL A 94 -4.53 -16.83 -3.44
CA VAL A 94 -3.25 -16.13 -3.54
C VAL A 94 -3.18 -14.85 -2.72
N VAL A 95 -4.28 -14.16 -2.51
CA VAL A 95 -4.31 -12.83 -1.86
C VAL A 95 -3.65 -12.87 -0.49
N LYS A 96 -4.09 -13.74 0.39
CA LYS A 96 -3.57 -13.80 1.77
C LYS A 96 -2.10 -14.18 1.83
N PRO A 97 -1.62 -15.30 1.24
CA PRO A 97 -0.22 -15.68 1.34
C PRO A 97 0.72 -14.70 0.63
N ILE A 98 0.34 -14.16 -0.52
CA ILE A 98 1.20 -13.24 -1.27
C ILE A 98 1.29 -11.88 -0.59
N LEU A 99 0.16 -11.26 -0.24
CA LEU A 99 0.18 -9.94 0.39
C LEU A 99 0.82 -9.98 1.78
N LYS A 100 0.54 -11.01 2.57
CA LYS A 100 1.21 -11.20 3.85
C LYS A 100 2.71 -11.41 3.68
N GLY A 101 3.11 -12.23 2.70
CA GLY A 101 4.51 -12.48 2.39
C GLY A 101 5.26 -11.19 2.04
N VAL A 102 4.69 -10.34 1.20
CA VAL A 102 5.29 -9.04 0.83
C VAL A 102 5.39 -8.11 2.04
N LEU A 103 4.38 -8.02 2.88
CA LEU A 103 4.43 -7.21 4.10
C LEU A 103 5.50 -7.70 5.08
N ASP A 104 5.65 -9.01 5.22
CA ASP A 104 6.64 -9.61 6.13
C ASP A 104 8.08 -9.46 5.60
N LYS A 105 8.27 -9.67 4.30
CA LYS A 105 9.59 -9.61 3.64
C LYS A 105 9.98 -8.22 3.18
N GLN A 106 9.01 -7.33 2.99
CA GLN A 106 9.21 -5.97 2.46
C GLN A 106 9.81 -5.94 1.04
N ASN A 107 9.63 -7.01 0.30
CA ASN A 107 9.97 -7.13 -1.12
C ASN A 107 9.15 -8.26 -1.76
N THR A 108 9.21 -8.34 -3.08
CA THR A 108 8.51 -9.37 -3.87
C THR A 108 9.39 -10.57 -4.20
N LEU A 109 10.71 -10.40 -4.17
CA LEU A 109 11.69 -11.40 -4.62
C LEU A 109 11.74 -12.65 -3.73
N GLU A 110 11.45 -12.50 -2.45
CA GLU A 110 11.46 -13.58 -1.46
C GLU A 110 10.08 -14.22 -1.25
N VAL A 111 9.09 -13.85 -2.07
CA VAL A 111 7.73 -14.38 -1.97
C VAL A 111 7.48 -15.36 -3.11
N ASP A 112 7.18 -16.60 -2.76
CA ASP A 112 6.91 -17.66 -3.73
C ASP A 112 5.48 -17.60 -4.26
N ALA A 113 5.30 -17.99 -5.53
CA ALA A 113 3.99 -18.17 -6.13
C ALA A 113 3.24 -19.34 -5.46
N VAL A 114 1.92 -19.22 -5.35
CA VAL A 114 1.07 -20.24 -4.79
C VAL A 114 0.86 -21.36 -5.80
N THR A 115 1.14 -22.61 -5.41
CA THR A 115 0.93 -23.79 -6.26
C THR A 115 -0.54 -23.92 -6.67
N GLY A 116 -0.80 -24.08 -7.97
CA GLY A 116 -2.14 -24.12 -8.55
C GLY A 116 -2.73 -22.77 -8.95
N ALA A 117 -2.09 -21.66 -8.57
CA ALA A 117 -2.51 -20.30 -8.93
C ALA A 117 -1.29 -19.42 -9.29
N THR A 118 -0.39 -19.96 -10.10
CA THR A 118 0.90 -19.33 -10.44
C THR A 118 0.73 -18.00 -11.19
N PHE A 119 -0.17 -17.94 -12.17
CA PHE A 119 -0.38 -16.72 -12.95
C PHE A 119 -0.98 -15.58 -12.13
N SER A 120 -1.97 -15.88 -11.28
CA SER A 120 -2.54 -14.87 -10.36
C SER A 120 -1.51 -14.43 -9.33
N SER A 121 -0.66 -15.33 -8.84
CA SER A 121 0.43 -14.99 -7.90
C SER A 121 1.41 -14.01 -8.53
N TYR A 122 1.91 -14.29 -9.74
CA TYR A 122 2.82 -13.39 -10.45
C TYR A 122 2.15 -12.08 -10.84
N GLY A 123 0.87 -12.10 -11.20
CA GLY A 123 0.11 -10.88 -11.47
C GLY A 123 0.11 -9.92 -10.28
N ILE A 124 -0.10 -10.43 -9.08
CA ILE A 124 -0.04 -9.63 -7.84
C ILE A 124 1.38 -9.14 -7.58
N LEU A 125 2.38 -10.00 -7.64
CA LEU A 125 3.77 -9.63 -7.40
C LEU A 125 4.28 -8.59 -8.40
N ASP A 126 3.99 -8.77 -9.68
CA ASP A 126 4.40 -7.83 -10.74
C ASP A 126 3.67 -6.47 -10.60
N ALA A 127 2.41 -6.47 -10.19
CA ALA A 127 1.68 -5.23 -9.92
C ALA A 127 2.26 -4.47 -8.72
N ILE A 128 2.67 -5.19 -7.67
CA ILE A 128 3.38 -4.60 -6.53
C ILE A 128 4.72 -4.01 -6.98
N ASP A 129 5.48 -4.73 -7.80
CA ASP A 129 6.76 -4.23 -8.33
C ASP A 129 6.57 -2.95 -9.16
N ASP A 130 5.52 -2.89 -9.98
CA ASP A 130 5.19 -1.69 -10.76
C ASP A 130 4.88 -0.49 -9.82
N ALA A 131 4.15 -0.70 -8.74
CA ALA A 131 3.90 0.34 -7.74
C ALA A 131 5.18 0.75 -6.99
N LEU A 132 6.00 -0.21 -6.56
CA LEU A 132 7.24 0.05 -5.82
C LEU A 132 8.28 0.79 -6.68
N ALA A 133 8.33 0.56 -7.98
CA ALA A 133 9.18 1.30 -8.89
C ALA A 133 8.90 2.81 -8.90
N LYS A 134 7.66 3.20 -8.61
CA LYS A 134 7.27 4.61 -8.47
C LYS A 134 7.66 5.22 -7.12
N ALA A 135 7.98 4.38 -6.15
CA ALA A 135 8.33 4.77 -4.78
C ALA A 135 9.85 4.76 -4.50
N GLU A 136 10.66 4.45 -5.48
CA GLU A 136 12.12 4.47 -5.40
C GLU A 136 12.72 5.88 -5.45
#